data_88873ef952a28a8a849bdd790d51e5ed
#
_entry.id   88873ef952a28a8a849bdd790d51e5ed
#
_cell.length_a   1.000
_cell.length_b   1.000
_cell.length_c   1.000
_cell.angle_alpha   90.00
_cell.angle_beta   90.00
_cell.angle_gamma   90.00
#
_symmetry.space_group_name_H-M   'P 1'
#
loop_
_entity.id
_entity.type
_entity.pdbx_description
1 polymer ?
#
loop_
_entity_poly.entity_id
_entity_poly.type
_entity_poly.pdbx_seq_one_letter_code
_entity_poly.pdbx_strand_id
1 'polypeptide(L)'
;MKCILALAALLIAVSSLAQAADCSPEADEVNAKCYPGNLQAAVDAALTTDRPLVMPRGTYPISKTLVIDYSAHQGTGFELISRGAIIDGTGIQNTPAVEITCASDCFYFHQEGTLFVNANTTTYALVMGKPDFSDAHSSIKLDHLIVNNGNTGPNAGGVQLNYVLNADMFVVADVAGAGNGLALEQVQFSTIRGAASATNGAALAIENGYSFADTFTSLDLEVSKTCWLITSIKASHMGDIAPYTNCPTIVTTTHAAWNVWTTTSAEISGMTGGDMVTALKWLD
;
A
#
# COMPACT_ATOMS: atom_id res chain seq x y z
N MET A 1 -50.09 -0.88 53.42
CA MET A 1 -49.34 -1.96 52.78
C MET A 1 -48.64 -1.36 51.54
N LYS A 2 -47.36 -1.13 51.64
CA LYS A 2 -46.56 -0.59 50.54
C LYS A 2 -45.69 -1.72 50.02
N CYS A 3 -45.98 -2.23 48.82
CA CYS A 3 -45.08 -3.14 48.10
C CYS A 3 -43.98 -2.32 47.39
N ILE A 4 -42.78 -2.48 47.85
CA ILE A 4 -41.57 -1.95 47.16
C ILE A 4 -41.12 -3.08 46.24
N LEU A 5 -41.33 -2.89 44.93
CA LEU A 5 -40.68 -3.72 43.91
C LEU A 5 -39.22 -3.25 43.76
N ALA A 6 -38.30 -4.05 44.22
CA ALA A 6 -36.89 -3.89 43.91
C ALA A 6 -36.62 -4.47 42.52
N LEU A 7 -36.42 -3.56 41.54
CA LEU A 7 -35.98 -3.92 40.19
C LEU A 7 -34.45 -4.13 40.25
N ALA A 8 -34.05 -5.39 40.37
CA ALA A 8 -32.62 -5.75 40.23
C ALA A 8 -32.23 -5.60 38.75
N ALA A 9 -31.58 -4.48 38.45
CA ALA A 9 -30.93 -4.30 37.15
C ALA A 9 -29.73 -5.24 37.09
N LEU A 10 -29.90 -6.37 36.41
CA LEU A 10 -28.82 -7.27 36.05
C LEU A 10 -27.99 -6.57 34.94
N LEU A 11 -26.98 -5.82 35.32
CA LEU A 11 -25.94 -5.38 34.42
C LEU A 11 -25.16 -6.62 33.94
N ILE A 12 -25.55 -7.14 32.79
CA ILE A 12 -24.70 -8.08 32.05
C ILE A 12 -23.54 -7.23 31.53
N ALA A 13 -22.48 -7.17 32.29
CA ALA A 13 -21.18 -6.74 31.77
C ALA A 13 -20.76 -7.79 30.73
N VAL A 14 -21.05 -7.51 29.46
CA VAL A 14 -20.42 -8.20 28.36
C VAL A 14 -18.98 -7.71 28.36
N SER A 15 -18.17 -8.28 29.24
CA SER A 15 -16.74 -8.25 29.10
C SER A 15 -16.47 -8.95 27.76
N SER A 16 -16.14 -8.18 26.74
CA SER A 16 -15.44 -8.71 25.57
C SER A 16 -14.18 -9.36 26.12
N LEU A 17 -14.24 -10.67 26.32
CA LEU A 17 -13.06 -11.47 26.59
C LEU A 17 -12.18 -11.25 25.36
N ALA A 18 -11.21 -10.31 25.48
CA ALA A 18 -10.14 -10.23 24.53
C ALA A 18 -9.50 -11.62 24.56
N GLN A 19 -9.76 -12.39 23.50
CA GLN A 19 -9.20 -13.72 23.38
C GLN A 19 -7.69 -13.58 23.48
N ALA A 20 -7.09 -14.21 24.48
CA ALA A 20 -5.65 -14.19 24.64
C ALA A 20 -5.02 -14.74 23.33
N ALA A 21 -3.97 -14.10 22.85
CA ALA A 21 -3.26 -14.58 21.68
C ALA A 21 -2.77 -16.00 21.94
N ASP A 22 -3.06 -16.91 21.01
CA ASP A 22 -2.45 -18.24 21.07
C ASP A 22 -0.98 -18.10 20.62
N CYS A 23 -0.10 -18.30 21.57
CA CYS A 23 1.34 -18.22 21.37
C CYS A 23 1.99 -19.60 21.38
N SER A 24 1.21 -20.66 21.23
CA SER A 24 1.76 -22.01 21.19
C SER A 24 2.58 -22.23 19.91
N PRO A 25 3.64 -23.06 19.97
CA PRO A 25 4.40 -23.43 18.76
C PRO A 25 3.58 -24.20 17.74
N GLU A 26 2.42 -24.72 18.16
CA GLU A 26 1.53 -25.57 17.35
C GLU A 26 0.34 -24.77 16.77
N ALA A 27 0.23 -23.46 17.07
CA ALA A 27 -0.81 -22.61 16.50
C ALA A 27 -0.72 -22.59 14.97
N ASP A 28 -1.85 -22.55 14.28
CA ASP A 28 -1.91 -22.48 12.81
C ASP A 28 -1.42 -21.14 12.25
N GLU A 29 -1.26 -20.13 13.11
CA GLU A 29 -0.83 -18.78 12.77
C GLU A 29 0.23 -18.26 13.75
N VAL A 30 1.05 -17.31 13.31
CA VAL A 30 1.97 -16.56 14.19
C VAL A 30 1.30 -15.26 14.58
N ASN A 31 1.06 -15.07 15.89
CA ASN A 31 0.41 -13.86 16.39
C ASN A 31 1.47 -12.83 16.83
N ALA A 32 1.43 -11.64 16.22
CA ALA A 32 2.39 -10.57 16.51
C ALA A 32 2.39 -10.12 17.98
N LYS A 33 1.29 -10.30 18.73
CA LYS A 33 1.24 -10.01 20.17
C LYS A 33 2.09 -10.93 21.03
N CYS A 34 2.49 -12.08 20.48
CA CYS A 34 3.41 -13.00 21.14
C CYS A 34 4.88 -12.53 21.13
N TYR A 35 5.15 -11.46 20.39
CA TYR A 35 6.49 -10.86 20.23
C TYR A 35 6.48 -9.39 20.64
N PRO A 36 6.19 -9.06 21.91
CA PRO A 36 6.00 -7.69 22.34
C PRO A 36 7.28 -6.85 22.12
N GLY A 37 7.13 -5.74 21.38
CA GLY A 37 8.23 -4.84 21.05
C GLY A 37 9.23 -5.35 20.00
N ASN A 38 8.96 -6.52 19.38
CA ASN A 38 9.83 -7.08 18.36
C ASN A 38 9.03 -7.68 17.19
N LEU A 39 8.44 -6.79 16.37
CA LEU A 39 7.64 -7.22 15.23
C LEU A 39 8.47 -8.01 14.19
N GLN A 40 9.79 -7.70 14.05
CA GLN A 40 10.66 -8.47 13.16
C GLN A 40 10.72 -9.95 13.56
N ALA A 41 10.82 -10.25 14.86
CA ALA A 41 10.83 -11.63 15.32
C ALA A 41 9.51 -12.36 15.00
N ALA A 42 8.37 -11.65 14.98
CA ALA A 42 7.10 -12.24 14.54
C ALA A 42 7.10 -12.56 13.04
N VAL A 43 7.62 -11.65 12.22
CA VAL A 43 7.82 -11.87 10.76
C VAL A 43 8.74 -13.06 10.53
N ASP A 44 9.89 -13.09 11.21
CA ASP A 44 10.88 -14.16 11.06
C ASP A 44 10.30 -15.52 11.49
N ALA A 45 9.49 -15.54 12.55
CA ALA A 45 8.82 -16.76 13.00
C ALA A 45 7.76 -17.24 11.99
N ALA A 46 6.99 -16.33 11.40
CA ALA A 46 6.00 -16.65 10.38
C ALA A 46 6.68 -17.24 9.13
N LEU A 47 7.73 -16.61 8.66
CA LEU A 47 8.55 -17.09 7.55
C LEU A 47 9.19 -18.45 7.87
N THR A 48 9.79 -18.61 9.04
CA THR A 48 10.47 -19.88 9.41
C THR A 48 9.51 -21.04 9.51
N THR A 49 8.26 -20.78 9.92
CA THR A 49 7.25 -21.84 10.15
C THR A 49 6.28 -22.01 9.00
N ASP A 50 6.40 -21.21 7.94
CA ASP A 50 5.48 -21.18 6.79
C ASP A 50 4.02 -21.01 7.23
N ARG A 51 3.78 -20.05 8.14
CA ARG A 51 2.46 -19.75 8.70
C ARG A 51 2.10 -18.29 8.51
N PRO A 52 0.80 -17.97 8.37
CA PRO A 52 0.35 -16.59 8.30
C PRO A 52 0.78 -15.77 9.53
N LEU A 53 1.20 -14.53 9.29
CA LEU A 53 1.41 -13.55 10.36
C LEU A 53 0.09 -12.83 10.65
N VAL A 54 -0.46 -12.99 11.83
CA VAL A 54 -1.64 -12.26 12.28
C VAL A 54 -1.22 -11.07 13.13
N MET A 55 -1.65 -9.89 12.72
CA MET A 55 -1.47 -8.64 13.44
C MET A 55 -2.82 -8.14 13.98
N PRO A 56 -3.20 -8.48 15.22
CA PRO A 56 -4.40 -7.93 15.84
C PRO A 56 -4.32 -6.41 15.96
N ARG A 57 -5.49 -5.77 16.12
CA ARG A 57 -5.55 -4.33 16.33
C ARG A 57 -4.62 -3.89 17.44
N GLY A 58 -3.83 -2.86 17.16
CA GLY A 58 -2.85 -2.30 18.07
C GLY A 58 -1.75 -1.56 17.33
N THR A 59 -0.90 -0.87 18.07
CA THR A 59 0.29 -0.19 17.55
C THR A 59 1.52 -1.06 17.80
N TYR A 60 2.29 -1.30 16.77
CA TYR A 60 3.52 -2.08 16.75
C TYR A 60 4.68 -1.14 16.43
N PRO A 61 5.33 -0.58 17.45
CA PRO A 61 6.45 0.33 17.22
C PRO A 61 7.67 -0.44 16.70
N ILE A 62 8.31 0.14 15.69
CA ILE A 62 9.55 -0.36 15.13
C ILE A 62 10.62 0.73 15.15
N SER A 63 11.84 0.37 15.46
CA SER A 63 13.00 1.28 15.54
C SER A 63 13.99 1.11 14.39
N LYS A 64 13.74 0.13 13.55
CA LYS A 64 14.48 -0.18 12.32
C LYS A 64 13.49 -0.62 11.26
N THR A 65 13.87 -0.56 10.00
CA THR A 65 13.10 -1.12 8.88
C THR A 65 12.60 -2.52 9.22
N LEU A 66 11.30 -2.72 9.10
CA LEU A 66 10.69 -4.06 9.14
C LEU A 66 10.92 -4.70 7.78
N VAL A 67 11.72 -5.76 7.74
CA VAL A 67 12.04 -6.47 6.50
C VAL A 67 11.21 -7.74 6.42
N ILE A 68 10.47 -7.90 5.33
CA ILE A 68 9.75 -9.11 4.99
C ILE A 68 10.44 -9.72 3.76
N ASP A 69 11.46 -10.53 4.03
CA ASP A 69 12.19 -11.26 2.99
C ASP A 69 11.65 -12.68 2.86
N TYR A 70 10.78 -12.87 1.87
CA TYR A 70 10.15 -14.18 1.63
C TYR A 70 10.86 -15.02 0.55
N SER A 71 12.17 -14.78 0.36
CA SER A 71 13.01 -15.52 -0.58
C SER A 71 12.98 -17.04 -0.39
N ALA A 72 12.85 -17.50 0.84
CA ALA A 72 12.73 -18.93 1.15
C ALA A 72 11.36 -19.53 0.75
N HIS A 73 10.39 -18.68 0.45
CA HIS A 73 9.00 -19.03 0.15
C HIS A 73 8.58 -18.63 -1.26
N GLN A 74 9.49 -18.71 -2.22
CA GLN A 74 9.26 -18.22 -3.60
C GLN A 74 7.99 -18.78 -4.26
N GLY A 75 7.61 -20.01 -3.95
CA GLY A 75 6.44 -20.68 -4.52
C GLY A 75 5.20 -20.74 -3.62
N THR A 76 5.35 -20.54 -2.30
CA THR A 76 4.27 -20.60 -1.31
C THR A 76 3.85 -19.22 -0.83
N GLY A 77 4.78 -18.26 -0.88
CA GLY A 77 4.53 -16.86 -0.57
C GLY A 77 4.54 -16.51 0.91
N PHE A 78 3.92 -15.36 1.22
CA PHE A 78 3.78 -14.87 2.59
C PHE A 78 2.41 -14.25 2.77
N GLU A 79 1.75 -14.60 3.86
CA GLU A 79 0.45 -14.05 4.22
C GLU A 79 0.54 -13.22 5.50
N LEU A 80 0.03 -11.98 5.42
CA LEU A 80 -0.10 -11.04 6.53
C LEU A 80 -1.55 -10.67 6.73
N ILE A 81 -2.14 -11.08 7.83
CA ILE A 81 -3.53 -10.79 8.18
C ILE A 81 -3.55 -9.66 9.21
N SER A 82 -3.99 -8.48 8.78
CA SER A 82 -4.11 -7.31 9.64
C SER A 82 -5.56 -7.05 10.05
N ARG A 83 -5.79 -6.86 11.33
CA ARG A 83 -7.10 -6.51 11.89
C ARG A 83 -7.14 -5.04 12.35
N GLY A 84 -6.65 -4.11 11.51
CA GLY A 84 -6.50 -2.71 11.87
C GLY A 84 -5.26 -2.45 12.71
N ALA A 85 -4.18 -3.15 12.41
CA ALA A 85 -2.87 -2.96 13.03
C ALA A 85 -2.17 -1.72 12.48
N ILE A 86 -1.35 -1.08 13.30
CA ILE A 86 -0.53 0.07 12.96
C ILE A 86 0.94 -0.30 13.15
N ILE A 87 1.71 -0.35 12.08
CA ILE A 87 3.17 -0.37 12.15
C ILE A 87 3.63 1.07 12.33
N ASP A 88 4.22 1.36 13.47
CA ASP A 88 4.71 2.71 13.80
C ASP A 88 6.23 2.79 13.64
N GLY A 89 6.66 3.28 12.48
CA GLY A 89 8.04 3.54 12.10
C GLY A 89 8.42 5.02 12.15
N THR A 90 7.68 5.87 12.88
CA THR A 90 7.92 7.32 12.92
C THR A 90 9.30 7.70 13.49
N GLY A 91 9.96 6.81 14.19
CA GLY A 91 11.37 6.97 14.64
C GLY A 91 12.41 6.68 13.57
N ILE A 92 12.04 6.12 12.42
CA ILE A 92 12.96 5.75 11.33
C ILE A 92 13.12 6.94 10.39
N GLN A 93 14.37 7.31 10.06
CA GLN A 93 14.64 8.57 9.34
C GLN A 93 15.10 8.40 7.89
N ASN A 94 15.98 7.45 7.61
CA ASN A 94 16.72 7.41 6.34
C ASN A 94 16.56 6.10 5.56
N THR A 95 15.69 5.23 6.02
CA THR A 95 15.36 3.96 5.36
C THR A 95 13.85 3.79 5.35
N PRO A 96 13.28 2.92 4.51
CA PRO A 96 11.86 2.59 4.58
C PRO A 96 11.45 2.10 5.97
N ALA A 97 10.22 2.38 6.38
CA ALA A 97 9.66 1.77 7.58
C ALA A 97 9.39 0.27 7.34
N VAL A 98 8.89 -0.07 6.15
CA VAL A 98 8.64 -1.45 5.73
C VAL A 98 9.30 -1.71 4.39
N GLU A 99 9.99 -2.83 4.29
CA GLU A 99 10.61 -3.32 3.06
C GLU A 99 10.17 -4.76 2.81
N ILE A 100 9.64 -5.02 1.62
CA ILE A 100 9.18 -6.34 1.19
C ILE A 100 10.08 -6.76 0.04
N THR A 101 10.87 -7.79 0.24
CA THR A 101 11.92 -8.23 -0.70
C THR A 101 11.87 -9.72 -0.99
N CYS A 102 12.56 -10.07 -2.07
CA CYS A 102 12.75 -11.42 -2.53
C CYS A 102 14.16 -11.55 -3.15
N ALA A 103 14.74 -12.73 -3.18
CA ALA A 103 16.06 -12.94 -3.80
C ALA A 103 15.99 -12.91 -5.33
N SER A 104 14.85 -13.32 -5.90
CA SER A 104 14.58 -13.37 -7.33
C SER A 104 13.07 -13.25 -7.58
N ASP A 105 12.46 -14.15 -8.33
CA ASP A 105 11.03 -14.16 -8.58
C ASP A 105 10.30 -14.85 -7.43
N CYS A 106 9.41 -14.14 -6.76
CA CYS A 106 8.57 -14.67 -5.69
C CYS A 106 7.09 -14.46 -5.99
N PHE A 107 6.27 -15.39 -5.48
CA PHE A 107 4.83 -15.41 -5.71
C PHE A 107 4.06 -15.31 -4.40
N TYR A 108 2.81 -14.83 -4.48
CA TYR A 108 1.82 -14.89 -3.41
C TYR A 108 2.17 -14.10 -2.14
N PHE A 109 2.47 -12.81 -2.29
CA PHE A 109 2.41 -11.93 -1.13
C PHE A 109 0.99 -11.42 -0.95
N HIS A 110 0.34 -11.83 0.15
CA HIS A 110 -1.02 -11.42 0.47
C HIS A 110 -1.06 -10.64 1.79
N GLN A 111 -1.51 -9.39 1.73
CA GLN A 111 -1.89 -8.61 2.90
C GLN A 111 -3.43 -8.55 2.93
N GLU A 112 -4.02 -9.11 3.97
CA GLU A 112 -5.46 -9.15 4.19
C GLU A 112 -5.88 -8.17 5.28
N GLY A 113 -7.05 -7.56 5.10
CA GLY A 113 -7.65 -6.59 6.01
C GLY A 113 -6.96 -5.23 5.98
N THR A 114 -7.16 -4.41 7.01
CA THR A 114 -6.62 -3.04 7.04
C THR A 114 -5.28 -2.99 7.78
N LEU A 115 -4.24 -2.54 7.10
CA LEU A 115 -2.91 -2.31 7.66
C LEU A 115 -2.55 -0.83 7.53
N PHE A 116 -2.14 -0.23 8.64
CA PHE A 116 -1.58 1.12 8.66
C PHE A 116 -0.07 1.06 8.81
N VAL A 117 0.64 1.88 8.05
CA VAL A 117 2.08 2.14 8.19
C VAL A 117 2.27 3.63 8.40
N ASN A 118 2.71 4.02 9.60
CA ASN A 118 3.06 5.39 9.91
C ASN A 118 4.59 5.54 9.89
N ALA A 119 5.08 6.52 9.14
CA ALA A 119 6.50 6.78 8.97
C ALA A 119 6.82 8.28 9.07
N ASN A 120 8.09 8.58 9.28
CA ASN A 120 8.65 9.93 9.19
C ASN A 120 10.04 9.86 8.53
N THR A 121 10.13 9.13 7.43
CA THR A 121 11.39 8.84 6.73
C THR A 121 11.63 9.77 5.56
N THR A 122 12.91 10.04 5.26
CA THR A 122 13.33 10.82 4.08
C THR A 122 13.27 10.02 2.77
N THR A 123 12.90 8.73 2.82
CA THR A 123 12.68 7.85 1.67
C THR A 123 11.22 7.47 1.55
N TYR A 124 10.87 6.46 0.77
CA TYR A 124 9.53 5.89 0.79
C TYR A 124 9.25 5.18 2.12
N ALA A 125 8.04 5.33 2.63
CA ALA A 125 7.62 4.69 3.88
C ALA A 125 7.53 3.17 3.73
N LEU A 126 7.01 2.70 2.59
CA LEU A 126 6.95 1.29 2.23
C LEU A 126 7.56 1.09 0.84
N VAL A 127 8.42 0.09 0.72
CA VAL A 127 9.02 -0.35 -0.55
C VAL A 127 8.76 -1.83 -0.74
N MET A 128 8.26 -2.23 -1.91
CA MET A 128 8.18 -3.61 -2.36
C MET A 128 9.05 -3.76 -3.60
N GLY A 129 9.95 -4.71 -3.57
CA GLY A 129 10.91 -4.99 -4.63
C GLY A 129 12.10 -4.04 -4.67
N LYS A 130 13.12 -4.42 -5.41
CA LYS A 130 14.37 -3.67 -5.52
C LYS A 130 14.33 -2.67 -6.67
N PRO A 131 14.95 -1.49 -6.52
CA PRO A 131 14.99 -0.48 -7.58
C PRO A 131 15.74 -0.92 -8.86
N ASP A 132 16.55 -1.95 -8.79
CA ASP A 132 17.27 -2.53 -9.94
C ASP A 132 16.44 -3.61 -10.66
N PHE A 133 15.20 -3.87 -10.19
CA PHE A 133 14.29 -4.88 -10.73
C PHE A 133 14.86 -6.30 -10.71
N SER A 134 15.74 -6.61 -9.78
CA SER A 134 16.35 -7.94 -9.66
C SER A 134 15.46 -8.96 -8.94
N ASP A 135 14.33 -8.52 -8.38
CA ASP A 135 13.34 -9.35 -7.72
C ASP A 135 11.92 -9.05 -8.25
N ALA A 136 11.31 -10.01 -8.91
CA ALA A 136 9.92 -9.89 -9.33
C ALA A 136 8.96 -10.39 -8.26
N HIS A 137 7.92 -9.63 -7.98
CA HIS A 137 6.86 -9.98 -7.04
C HIS A 137 5.57 -10.24 -7.81
N SER A 138 5.11 -11.48 -7.85
CA SER A 138 3.94 -11.89 -8.64
C SER A 138 2.78 -12.36 -7.76
N SER A 139 1.55 -12.19 -8.26
CA SER A 139 0.32 -12.58 -7.56
C SER A 139 0.20 -11.90 -6.20
N ILE A 140 0.29 -10.58 -6.23
CA ILE A 140 0.28 -9.73 -5.05
C ILE A 140 -1.15 -9.31 -4.72
N LYS A 141 -1.52 -9.39 -3.45
CA LYS A 141 -2.78 -8.83 -2.95
C LYS A 141 -2.51 -7.88 -1.80
N LEU A 142 -2.93 -6.63 -1.97
CA LEU A 142 -2.95 -5.62 -0.91
C LEU A 142 -4.41 -5.19 -0.72
N ASP A 143 -5.05 -5.70 0.33
CA ASP A 143 -6.49 -5.55 0.52
C ASP A 143 -6.87 -4.12 0.96
N HIS A 144 -6.20 -3.61 2.00
CA HIS A 144 -6.39 -2.25 2.51
C HIS A 144 -5.10 -1.74 3.17
N LEU A 145 -4.17 -1.27 2.37
CA LEU A 145 -2.90 -0.72 2.85
C LEU A 145 -2.98 0.81 2.94
N ILE A 146 -2.78 1.36 4.12
CA ILE A 146 -2.80 2.81 4.38
C ILE A 146 -1.42 3.23 4.88
N VAL A 147 -0.75 4.10 4.14
CA VAL A 147 0.63 4.53 4.42
C VAL A 147 0.67 6.04 4.59
N ASN A 148 1.19 6.50 5.72
CA ASN A 148 1.39 7.91 6.01
C ASN A 148 2.89 8.17 6.20
N ASN A 149 3.44 9.15 5.49
CA ASN A 149 4.80 9.64 5.70
C ASN A 149 4.78 11.13 6.06
N GLY A 150 5.00 11.44 7.33
CA GLY A 150 4.99 12.80 7.86
C GLY A 150 6.25 13.61 7.54
N ASN A 151 7.28 13.02 6.93
CA ASN A 151 8.52 13.72 6.60
C ASN A 151 8.32 14.67 5.41
N THR A 152 8.84 15.90 5.53
CA THR A 152 8.70 16.96 4.50
C THR A 152 9.88 17.04 3.54
N GLY A 153 10.81 16.10 3.60
CA GLY A 153 12.02 16.07 2.77
C GLY A 153 11.74 15.86 1.28
N PRO A 154 12.76 16.12 0.43
CA PRO A 154 12.59 16.12 -1.02
C PRO A 154 12.31 14.73 -1.62
N ASN A 155 12.70 13.67 -0.95
CA ASN A 155 12.51 12.29 -1.43
C ASN A 155 11.54 11.49 -0.55
N ALA A 156 10.92 12.15 0.45
CA ALA A 156 9.98 11.50 1.34
C ALA A 156 8.72 11.11 0.57
N GLY A 157 8.54 9.83 0.31
CA GLY A 157 7.43 9.23 -0.44
C GLY A 157 6.58 8.28 0.41
N GLY A 158 5.45 7.85 -0.14
CA GLY A 158 4.53 6.92 0.49
C GLY A 158 4.88 5.48 0.20
N VAL A 159 4.38 4.97 -0.92
CA VAL A 159 4.56 3.58 -1.36
C VAL A 159 5.33 3.55 -2.67
N GLN A 160 6.36 2.72 -2.74
CA GLN A 160 7.07 2.39 -3.96
C GLN A 160 6.96 0.90 -4.27
N LEU A 161 6.50 0.59 -5.48
CA LEU A 161 6.37 -0.78 -5.97
C LEU A 161 7.30 -0.96 -7.16
N ASN A 162 8.28 -1.84 -7.04
CA ASN A 162 9.25 -2.15 -8.07
C ASN A 162 9.04 -3.59 -8.55
N TYR A 163 8.89 -3.76 -9.86
CA TYR A 163 8.72 -5.04 -10.54
C TYR A 163 7.63 -5.93 -9.91
N VAL A 164 6.42 -5.42 -9.90
CA VAL A 164 5.24 -6.12 -9.37
C VAL A 164 4.36 -6.58 -10.53
N LEU A 165 3.95 -7.85 -10.47
CA LEU A 165 3.21 -8.50 -11.53
C LEU A 165 1.90 -9.09 -10.99
N ASN A 166 0.82 -8.96 -11.77
CA ASN A 166 -0.45 -9.59 -11.49
C ASN A 166 -0.96 -9.30 -10.06
N ALA A 167 -1.06 -8.00 -9.74
CA ALA A 167 -1.49 -7.54 -8.42
C ALA A 167 -2.94 -7.05 -8.42
N ASP A 168 -3.62 -7.24 -7.30
CA ASP A 168 -4.88 -6.56 -6.95
C ASP A 168 -4.66 -5.75 -5.68
N MET A 169 -4.70 -4.42 -5.80
CA MET A 169 -4.25 -3.53 -4.74
C MET A 169 -5.27 -2.44 -4.43
N PHE A 170 -5.55 -2.25 -3.13
CA PHE A 170 -6.16 -1.05 -2.61
C PHE A 170 -5.16 -0.36 -1.68
N VAL A 171 -4.62 0.77 -2.15
CA VAL A 171 -3.55 1.50 -1.46
C VAL A 171 -3.98 2.94 -1.23
N VAL A 172 -3.83 3.42 0.00
CA VAL A 172 -3.94 4.84 0.34
C VAL A 172 -2.57 5.32 0.80
N ALA A 173 -2.03 6.34 0.14
CA ALA A 173 -0.73 6.92 0.49
C ALA A 173 -0.87 8.43 0.72
N ASP A 174 -0.55 8.89 1.93
CA ASP A 174 -0.55 10.31 2.30
C ASP A 174 0.86 10.76 2.71
N VAL A 175 1.39 11.77 1.99
CA VAL A 175 2.78 12.18 2.10
C VAL A 175 2.89 13.70 2.27
N ALA A 176 3.56 14.12 3.33
CA ALA A 176 3.85 15.53 3.57
C ALA A 176 5.03 16.06 2.74
N GLY A 177 5.85 15.18 2.18
CA GLY A 177 7.09 15.49 1.48
C GLY A 177 6.95 15.79 0.00
N ALA A 178 8.09 15.79 -0.69
CA ALA A 178 8.20 16.03 -2.13
C ALA A 178 8.54 14.76 -2.93
N GLY A 179 8.60 13.59 -2.29
CA GLY A 179 8.54 12.31 -2.99
C GLY A 179 7.13 12.01 -3.50
N ASN A 180 6.94 10.86 -4.13
CA ASN A 180 5.65 10.51 -4.69
C ASN A 180 4.76 9.81 -3.65
N GLY A 181 3.43 10.04 -3.71
CA GLY A 181 2.48 9.32 -2.89
C GLY A 181 2.52 7.83 -3.20
N LEU A 182 2.20 7.48 -4.43
CA LEU A 182 2.31 6.13 -4.98
C LEU A 182 3.25 6.15 -6.19
N ALA A 183 4.36 5.43 -6.10
CA ALA A 183 5.31 5.25 -7.18
C ALA A 183 5.24 3.80 -7.71
N LEU A 184 5.03 3.66 -9.01
CA LEU A 184 4.91 2.38 -9.69
C LEU A 184 6.03 2.27 -10.74
N GLU A 185 6.95 1.36 -10.51
CA GLU A 185 8.10 1.13 -11.37
C GLU A 185 8.07 -0.31 -11.88
N GLN A 186 7.87 -0.50 -13.19
CA GLN A 186 7.72 -1.83 -13.80
C GLN A 186 6.58 -2.67 -13.20
N VAL A 187 5.43 -2.06 -12.97
CA VAL A 187 4.22 -2.78 -12.54
C VAL A 187 3.46 -3.26 -13.77
N GLN A 188 3.00 -4.51 -13.76
CA GLN A 188 2.40 -5.13 -14.94
C GLN A 188 1.20 -6.02 -14.59
N PHE A 189 0.20 -6.04 -15.47
CA PHE A 189 -1.01 -6.87 -15.37
C PHE A 189 -1.77 -6.70 -14.05
N SER A 190 -1.81 -5.48 -13.52
CA SER A 190 -2.27 -5.21 -12.18
C SER A 190 -3.51 -4.33 -12.14
N THR A 191 -4.30 -4.46 -11.09
CA THR A 191 -5.42 -3.57 -10.77
C THR A 191 -5.07 -2.72 -9.56
N ILE A 192 -5.13 -1.40 -9.72
CA ILE A 192 -4.73 -0.42 -8.71
C ILE A 192 -5.92 0.46 -8.36
N ARG A 193 -6.25 0.54 -7.06
CA ARG A 193 -7.34 1.33 -6.48
C ARG A 193 -6.88 2.06 -5.23
N GLY A 194 -7.63 3.06 -4.81
CA GLY A 194 -7.41 3.74 -3.54
C GLY A 194 -7.27 5.24 -3.65
N ALA A 195 -6.28 5.81 -2.96
CA ALA A 195 -6.01 7.24 -3.00
C ALA A 195 -4.52 7.53 -2.84
N ALA A 196 -4.05 8.64 -3.39
CA ALA A 196 -2.69 9.10 -3.16
C ALA A 196 -2.61 10.62 -3.06
N SER A 197 -1.76 11.09 -2.15
CA SER A 197 -1.41 12.50 -2.00
C SER A 197 0.09 12.66 -1.75
N ALA A 198 0.65 13.78 -2.21
CA ALA A 198 2.02 14.17 -1.90
C ALA A 198 2.16 15.68 -1.98
N THR A 199 2.15 16.36 -0.84
CA THR A 199 2.01 17.83 -0.73
C THR A 199 2.93 18.61 -1.68
N ASN A 200 4.17 18.17 -1.86
CA ASN A 200 5.16 18.82 -2.72
C ASN A 200 5.65 17.94 -3.87
N GLY A 201 5.12 16.72 -4.01
CA GLY A 201 5.48 15.74 -5.01
C GLY A 201 4.37 15.41 -6.00
N ALA A 202 4.41 14.23 -6.58
CA ALA A 202 3.33 13.69 -7.39
C ALA A 202 2.48 12.72 -6.55
N ALA A 203 1.15 12.81 -6.66
CA ALA A 203 0.28 11.85 -6.02
C ALA A 203 0.53 10.45 -6.59
N LEU A 204 0.52 10.30 -7.91
CA LEU A 204 0.86 9.08 -8.63
C LEU A 204 2.06 9.33 -9.52
N ALA A 205 3.09 8.49 -9.45
CA ALA A 205 4.18 8.44 -10.41
C ALA A 205 4.27 7.05 -11.04
N ILE A 206 4.39 7.00 -12.36
CA ILE A 206 4.66 5.77 -13.12
C ILE A 206 5.90 6.07 -13.96
N GLU A 207 7.04 5.77 -13.38
CA GLU A 207 8.35 6.11 -13.92
C GLU A 207 9.24 4.86 -13.91
N ASN A 208 10.31 4.91 -14.59
CA ASN A 208 11.30 3.83 -14.66
C ASN A 208 10.73 2.44 -15.03
N GLY A 209 11.57 1.58 -15.54
CA GLY A 209 11.13 0.26 -15.94
C GLY A 209 10.07 0.28 -17.05
N TYR A 210 9.20 -0.69 -17.05
CA TYR A 210 8.20 -0.92 -18.10
C TYR A 210 6.87 -1.37 -17.51
N SER A 211 6.03 -0.42 -17.17
CA SER A 211 4.65 -0.72 -16.73
C SER A 211 3.76 -1.06 -17.92
N PHE A 212 2.94 -2.09 -17.79
CA PHE A 212 2.22 -2.64 -18.92
C PHE A 212 0.93 -3.36 -18.51
N ALA A 213 -0.16 -3.13 -19.27
CA ALA A 213 -1.44 -3.80 -19.13
C ALA A 213 -2.06 -3.66 -17.72
N ASP A 214 -1.89 -2.50 -17.10
CA ASP A 214 -2.46 -2.19 -15.79
C ASP A 214 -3.85 -1.58 -15.93
N THR A 215 -4.68 -1.78 -14.91
CA THR A 215 -5.99 -1.16 -14.77
C THR A 215 -6.01 -0.29 -13.52
N PHE A 216 -6.23 1.00 -13.72
CA PHE A 216 -6.49 1.96 -12.65
C PHE A 216 -7.98 2.20 -12.57
N THR A 217 -8.55 2.05 -11.39
CA THR A 217 -9.99 2.27 -11.19
C THR A 217 -10.24 2.78 -9.78
N SER A 218 -11.17 3.74 -9.63
CA SER A 218 -11.49 4.34 -8.34
C SER A 218 -10.24 4.82 -7.59
N LEU A 219 -9.33 5.50 -8.31
CA LEU A 219 -8.11 6.07 -7.75
C LEU A 219 -8.28 7.58 -7.58
N ASP A 220 -8.31 8.02 -6.34
CA ASP A 220 -8.39 9.44 -5.96
C ASP A 220 -6.99 10.04 -5.82
N LEU A 221 -6.72 11.14 -6.53
CA LEU A 221 -5.44 11.84 -6.51
C LEU A 221 -5.67 13.28 -6.04
N GLU A 222 -5.14 13.62 -4.87
CA GLU A 222 -5.43 14.91 -4.26
C GLU A 222 -4.23 15.53 -3.54
N VAL A 223 -4.38 16.81 -3.16
CA VAL A 223 -3.46 17.56 -2.29
C VAL A 223 -1.98 17.37 -2.71
N SER A 224 -1.70 17.56 -4.01
CA SER A 224 -0.37 17.34 -4.56
C SER A 224 0.03 18.47 -5.49
N LYS A 225 1.34 18.71 -5.61
CA LYS A 225 1.88 19.62 -6.61
C LYS A 225 1.64 19.09 -8.01
N THR A 226 1.73 17.79 -8.19
CA THR A 226 1.48 17.07 -9.45
C THR A 226 0.50 15.94 -9.17
N CYS A 227 -0.62 15.87 -9.90
CA CYS A 227 -1.56 14.77 -9.75
C CYS A 227 -0.94 13.45 -10.17
N TRP A 228 -0.47 13.41 -11.40
CA TRP A 228 0.30 12.26 -11.85
C TRP A 228 1.48 12.67 -12.72
N LEU A 229 2.52 11.89 -12.61
CA LEU A 229 3.72 11.93 -13.41
C LEU A 229 3.88 10.57 -14.10
N ILE A 230 3.48 10.48 -15.37
CA ILE A 230 3.46 9.22 -16.11
C ILE A 230 4.44 9.31 -17.26
N THR A 231 5.52 8.57 -17.18
CA THR A 231 6.60 8.57 -18.18
C THR A 231 6.85 7.21 -18.81
N SER A 232 6.35 6.11 -18.21
CA SER A 232 6.68 4.75 -18.64
C SER A 232 5.52 3.76 -18.44
N ILE A 233 4.47 3.89 -19.26
CA ILE A 233 3.32 2.98 -19.22
C ILE A 233 2.86 2.63 -20.63
N LYS A 234 2.37 1.42 -20.85
CA LYS A 234 1.79 0.98 -22.12
C LYS A 234 0.59 0.06 -21.95
N ALA A 235 -0.29 0.07 -22.93
CA ALA A 235 -1.44 -0.82 -23.06
C ALA A 235 -2.28 -0.95 -21.77
N SER A 236 -2.43 0.14 -21.04
CA SER A 236 -3.10 0.16 -19.74
C SER A 236 -4.43 0.90 -19.81
N HIS A 237 -5.32 0.58 -18.88
CA HIS A 237 -6.61 1.23 -18.71
C HIS A 237 -6.57 2.20 -17.54
N MET A 238 -6.56 3.50 -17.84
CA MET A 238 -6.54 4.59 -16.88
C MET A 238 -7.97 5.08 -16.61
N GLY A 239 -8.81 4.17 -16.07
CA GLY A 239 -10.20 4.48 -15.78
C GLY A 239 -10.44 4.97 -14.37
N ASP A 240 -11.42 5.84 -14.19
CA ASP A 240 -11.86 6.36 -12.89
C ASP A 240 -10.72 6.94 -12.03
N ILE A 241 -9.74 7.58 -12.67
CA ILE A 241 -8.75 8.39 -11.95
C ILE A 241 -9.39 9.77 -11.77
N ALA A 242 -9.63 10.15 -10.52
CA ALA A 242 -10.23 11.42 -10.16
C ALA A 242 -9.16 12.41 -9.68
N PRO A 243 -8.67 13.33 -10.54
CA PRO A 243 -7.83 14.41 -10.09
C PRO A 243 -8.70 15.46 -9.39
N TYR A 244 -8.44 15.69 -8.12
CA TYR A 244 -9.16 16.70 -7.35
C TYR A 244 -8.60 18.11 -7.57
N THR A 245 -9.40 19.13 -7.23
CA THR A 245 -9.14 20.55 -7.48
C THR A 245 -7.82 21.10 -6.92
N ASN A 246 -7.19 20.42 -5.97
CA ASN A 246 -5.93 20.81 -5.34
C ASN A 246 -4.70 20.12 -5.96
N CYS A 247 -4.79 19.66 -7.19
CA CYS A 247 -3.80 18.85 -7.87
C CYS A 247 -3.65 19.37 -9.32
N PRO A 248 -3.05 20.54 -9.52
CA PRO A 248 -3.19 21.29 -10.78
C PRO A 248 -2.34 20.78 -11.94
N THR A 249 -1.28 19.99 -11.68
CA THR A 249 -0.32 19.61 -12.69
C THR A 249 -0.46 18.16 -13.08
N ILE A 250 -0.55 17.92 -14.37
CA ILE A 250 -0.55 16.59 -14.99
C ILE A 250 0.64 16.53 -15.94
N VAL A 251 1.51 15.54 -15.77
CA VAL A 251 2.66 15.32 -16.64
C VAL A 251 2.55 13.92 -17.24
N THR A 252 2.42 13.89 -18.56
CA THR A 252 2.50 12.64 -19.33
C THR A 252 3.55 12.84 -20.41
N THR A 253 4.53 11.98 -20.52
CA THR A 253 5.60 12.09 -21.49
C THR A 253 5.62 10.95 -22.51
N THR A 254 6.54 11.02 -23.45
CA THR A 254 6.61 10.33 -24.74
C THR A 254 6.66 8.79 -24.72
N HIS A 255 6.72 8.15 -23.56
CA HIS A 255 6.78 6.69 -23.46
C HIS A 255 5.44 6.05 -23.05
N ALA A 256 4.39 6.85 -22.84
CA ALA A 256 3.03 6.36 -22.65
C ALA A 256 2.41 6.08 -24.02
N ALA A 257 2.14 4.84 -24.35
CA ALA A 257 1.57 4.44 -25.63
C ALA A 257 0.50 3.36 -25.46
N TRP A 258 -0.55 3.41 -26.30
CA TRP A 258 -1.64 2.43 -26.35
C TRP A 258 -2.49 2.37 -25.06
N ASN A 259 -2.54 3.46 -24.29
CA ASN A 259 -3.36 3.54 -23.09
C ASN A 259 -4.78 4.00 -23.44
N VAL A 260 -5.75 3.50 -22.69
CA VAL A 260 -7.13 3.98 -22.72
C VAL A 260 -7.35 4.86 -21.49
N TRP A 261 -7.67 6.13 -21.73
CA TRP A 261 -7.94 7.10 -20.69
C TRP A 261 -9.45 7.34 -20.59
N THR A 262 -10.00 7.12 -19.41
CA THR A 262 -11.36 7.52 -19.10
C THR A 262 -11.30 8.52 -17.96
N THR A 263 -11.41 9.80 -18.28
CA THR A 263 -11.33 10.87 -17.27
C THR A 263 -12.43 11.88 -17.51
N THR A 264 -12.96 12.42 -16.43
CA THR A 264 -14.11 13.34 -16.46
C THR A 264 -13.72 14.79 -16.68
N SER A 265 -12.45 15.21 -16.57
CA SER A 265 -12.14 16.65 -16.61
C SER A 265 -10.69 17.07 -16.85
N ALA A 266 -9.76 16.18 -17.10
CA ALA A 266 -8.36 16.57 -17.23
C ALA A 266 -8.01 16.93 -18.67
N GLU A 267 -7.46 18.13 -18.90
CA GLU A 267 -6.65 18.39 -20.08
C GLU A 267 -5.36 17.59 -19.97
N ILE A 268 -5.31 16.46 -20.67
CA ILE A 268 -4.11 15.63 -20.70
C ILE A 268 -3.16 16.26 -21.71
N SER A 269 -2.11 16.91 -21.23
CA SER A 269 -1.05 17.46 -22.06
C SER A 269 0.07 16.45 -22.26
N GLY A 270 0.67 16.42 -23.46
CA GLY A 270 1.86 15.59 -23.74
C GLY A 270 1.58 14.20 -24.28
N MET A 271 0.38 13.89 -24.68
CA MET A 271 0.06 12.61 -25.34
C MET A 271 0.70 12.54 -26.72
N THR A 272 1.39 11.45 -27.01
CA THR A 272 1.97 11.19 -28.31
C THR A 272 1.62 9.81 -28.83
N GLY A 273 1.16 9.79 -30.08
CA GLY A 273 1.07 8.65 -30.99
C GLY A 273 0.57 7.31 -30.41
N GLY A 274 -0.73 7.06 -30.49
CA GLY A 274 -1.34 5.78 -30.18
C GLY A 274 -2.18 5.74 -28.91
N ASP A 275 -2.22 6.81 -28.13
CA ASP A 275 -3.10 6.89 -26.97
C ASP A 275 -4.53 7.19 -27.40
N MET A 276 -5.46 6.42 -26.86
CA MET A 276 -6.88 6.65 -27.09
C MET A 276 -7.49 7.36 -25.89
N VAL A 277 -7.84 8.63 -26.07
CA VAL A 277 -8.62 9.36 -25.07
C VAL A 277 -10.09 9.18 -25.38
N THR A 278 -10.78 8.47 -24.54
CA THR A 278 -12.24 8.49 -24.52
C THR A 278 -12.66 9.52 -23.48
N ALA A 279 -12.74 10.77 -23.91
CA ALA A 279 -13.40 11.78 -23.09
C ALA A 279 -14.89 11.45 -23.08
N LEU A 280 -15.40 11.01 -21.95
CA LEU A 280 -16.83 11.00 -21.71
C LEU A 280 -17.26 12.46 -21.60
N LYS A 281 -17.72 13.04 -22.69
CA LYS A 281 -18.53 14.24 -22.62
C LYS A 281 -19.85 13.86 -21.95
N TRP A 282 -20.02 14.30 -20.71
CA TRP A 282 -21.35 14.41 -20.17
C TRP A 282 -22.06 15.47 -21.04
N LEU A 283 -23.03 15.02 -21.79
CA LEU A 283 -23.98 15.92 -22.44
C LEU A 283 -24.84 16.49 -21.32
N ASP A 284 -24.69 17.81 -21.05
CA ASP A 284 -25.62 18.58 -20.26
C ASP A 284 -27.02 18.57 -20.88
#